data_87ba2feb4719447653d6083c9e649d9b
#
_entry.id   87ba2feb4719447653d6083c9e649d9b
#
_cell.length_a   1.000
_cell.length_b   1.000
_cell.length_c   1.000
_cell.angle_alpha   90.00
_cell.angle_beta   90.00
_cell.angle_gamma   90.00
#
_symmetry.space_group_name_H-M   'P 1'
#
loop_
_entity.id
_entity.type
_entity.pdbx_description
1 polymer ?
#
loop_
_entity_poly.entity_id
_entity_poly.type
_entity_poly.pdbx_seq_one_letter_code
_entity_poly.pdbx_strand_id
1 'polypeptide(L)'
;MTSASDHVLQTEGLTKDFRGFVAVKAVNLRVRRHSIHALIGPNGAGKTTCFNLLTKFLKPSAGQILYKGKDITAMAPADVARLGLVRSFQISAVFPHLTALENVRVALQRQHGASFDFWRSKTVLDRFNGRARELLNDVGLSEFADTPAVEMAYGRKRALEIATTLALDPEMMLLDEPMAGMGHEDIDKVAALIKRISAKYTILMVEHNLNVVANLSDTITVLTRGQVLAEGNYADLSKDERVKEAYLGAGHG
;
A
#
# COMPACT_ATOMS: atom_id res chain seq x y z
N MET A 1 -10.60 -13.41 27.71
CA MET A 1 -9.83 -13.63 26.47
C MET A 1 -10.57 -12.90 25.36
N THR A 2 -10.17 -11.66 25.05
CA THR A 2 -10.74 -10.90 23.95
C THR A 2 -10.33 -11.59 22.65
N SER A 3 -11.30 -12.08 21.89
CA SER A 3 -11.15 -12.57 20.52
C SER A 3 -10.32 -11.53 19.76
N ALA A 4 -9.12 -11.92 19.28
CA ALA A 4 -8.36 -11.07 18.39
C ALA A 4 -9.26 -10.75 17.20
N SER A 5 -9.58 -9.48 16.98
CA SER A 5 -10.43 -9.06 15.85
C SER A 5 -9.76 -9.53 14.57
N ASP A 6 -10.50 -10.19 13.70
CA ASP A 6 -10.04 -10.65 12.37
C ASP A 6 -9.55 -9.48 11.49
N HIS A 7 -9.83 -8.25 11.92
CA HIS A 7 -9.46 -7.02 11.23
C HIS A 7 -8.16 -6.41 11.81
N VAL A 8 -7.18 -6.21 10.93
CA VAL A 8 -5.89 -5.60 11.31
C VAL A 8 -5.97 -4.07 11.37
N LEU A 9 -6.77 -3.47 10.48
CA LEU A 9 -7.01 -2.03 10.42
C LEU A 9 -8.51 -1.76 10.46
N GLN A 10 -8.91 -0.77 11.26
CA GLN A 10 -10.29 -0.29 11.33
C GLN A 10 -10.31 1.23 11.44
N THR A 11 -11.32 1.86 10.88
CA THR A 11 -11.61 3.28 11.11
C THR A 11 -13.04 3.44 11.59
N GLU A 12 -13.25 4.39 12.49
CA GLU A 12 -14.56 4.71 13.03
C GLU A 12 -14.83 6.20 12.84
N GLY A 13 -15.81 6.52 12.01
CA GLY A 13 -16.22 7.88 11.71
C GLY A 13 -15.10 8.75 11.14
N LEU A 14 -14.11 8.16 10.44
CA LEU A 14 -12.93 8.88 9.97
C LEU A 14 -13.33 10.05 9.07
N THR A 15 -12.92 11.27 9.45
CA THR A 15 -13.33 12.50 8.78
C THR A 15 -12.14 13.42 8.57
N LYS A 16 -12.10 14.06 7.40
CA LYS A 16 -11.16 15.14 7.08
C LYS A 16 -11.88 16.32 6.45
N ASP A 17 -11.84 17.42 7.15
CA ASP A 17 -12.30 18.73 6.70
C ASP A 17 -11.07 19.60 6.39
N PHE A 18 -11.09 20.23 5.22
CA PHE A 18 -10.15 21.25 4.77
C PHE A 18 -10.85 22.61 4.74
N ARG A 19 -11.05 23.24 5.91
CA ARG A 19 -11.66 24.59 6.05
C ARG A 19 -13.01 24.70 5.37
N GLY A 20 -13.90 23.74 5.64
CA GLY A 20 -15.27 23.72 5.10
C GLY A 20 -15.45 22.76 3.89
N PHE A 21 -14.37 22.28 3.29
CA PHE A 21 -14.45 21.21 2.29
C PHE A 21 -14.18 19.86 2.96
N VAL A 22 -15.21 19.02 3.08
CA VAL A 22 -15.09 17.70 3.71
C VAL A 22 -14.70 16.67 2.65
N ALA A 23 -13.41 16.34 2.59
CA ALA A 23 -12.85 15.40 1.62
C ALA A 23 -13.05 13.92 2.00
N VAL A 24 -13.17 13.61 3.31
CA VAL A 24 -13.51 12.29 3.85
C VAL A 24 -14.51 12.51 4.98
N LYS A 25 -15.65 11.81 4.94
CA LYS A 25 -16.78 12.06 5.83
C LYS A 25 -17.27 10.75 6.45
N ALA A 26 -17.01 10.60 7.75
CA ALA A 26 -17.44 9.48 8.57
C ALA A 26 -17.15 8.09 7.95
N VAL A 27 -15.96 7.91 7.36
CA VAL A 27 -15.57 6.65 6.72
C VAL A 27 -15.28 5.59 7.79
N ASN A 28 -15.98 4.46 7.68
CA ASN A 28 -15.76 3.25 8.44
C ASN A 28 -15.18 2.20 7.50
N LEU A 29 -13.92 1.83 7.70
CA LEU A 29 -13.19 0.85 6.91
C LEU A 29 -12.76 -0.29 7.82
N ARG A 30 -12.85 -1.54 7.33
CA ARG A 30 -12.41 -2.73 8.07
C ARG A 30 -11.59 -3.63 7.17
N VAL A 31 -10.29 -3.71 7.41
CA VAL A 31 -9.37 -4.52 6.60
C VAL A 31 -9.04 -5.81 7.35
N ARG A 32 -9.35 -6.96 6.75
CA ARG A 32 -9.05 -8.28 7.31
C ARG A 32 -7.57 -8.62 7.16
N ARG A 33 -7.06 -9.43 8.10
CA ARG A 33 -5.69 -9.95 8.02
C ARG A 33 -5.54 -10.86 6.80
N HIS A 34 -4.34 -10.83 6.19
CA HIS A 34 -3.96 -11.68 5.06
C HIS A 34 -4.99 -11.62 3.91
N SER A 35 -5.50 -10.44 3.63
CA SER A 35 -6.41 -10.18 2.52
C SER A 35 -5.93 -9.02 1.67
N ILE A 36 -6.42 -8.95 0.44
CA ILE A 36 -6.26 -7.80 -0.45
C ILE A 36 -7.58 -7.02 -0.40
N HIS A 37 -7.52 -5.82 0.17
CA HIS A 37 -8.64 -4.90 0.21
C HIS A 37 -8.39 -3.75 -0.77
N ALA A 38 -9.30 -3.53 -1.72
CA ALA A 38 -9.22 -2.42 -2.65
C ALA A 38 -10.10 -1.25 -2.21
N LEU A 39 -9.56 -0.05 -2.26
CA LEU A 39 -10.29 1.20 -2.10
C LEU A 39 -10.43 1.86 -3.47
N ILE A 40 -11.62 1.85 -4.02
CA ILE A 40 -11.90 2.36 -5.37
C ILE A 40 -12.88 3.54 -5.34
N GLY A 41 -13.08 4.18 -6.47
CA GLY A 41 -14.02 5.29 -6.63
C GLY A 41 -13.55 6.28 -7.69
N PRO A 42 -14.41 7.18 -8.15
CA PRO A 42 -14.07 8.18 -9.15
C PRO A 42 -12.99 9.15 -8.66
N ASN A 43 -12.51 10.00 -9.59
CA ASN A 43 -11.59 11.08 -9.24
C ASN A 43 -12.27 12.05 -8.26
N GLY A 44 -11.52 12.48 -7.24
CA GLY A 44 -12.09 13.34 -6.18
C GLY A 44 -12.92 12.60 -5.12
N ALA A 45 -13.06 11.27 -5.19
CA ALA A 45 -13.83 10.48 -4.20
C ALA A 45 -13.26 10.49 -2.78
N GLY A 46 -12.02 10.97 -2.57
CA GLY A 46 -11.37 11.02 -1.26
C GLY A 46 -10.36 9.89 -1.00
N LYS A 47 -10.09 9.02 -1.97
CA LYS A 47 -9.18 7.85 -1.83
C LYS A 47 -7.79 8.24 -1.30
N THR A 48 -7.10 9.14 -1.97
CA THR A 48 -5.77 9.63 -1.58
C THR A 48 -5.79 10.30 -0.22
N THR A 49 -6.86 11.07 0.09
CA THR A 49 -7.03 11.67 1.42
C THR A 49 -7.19 10.60 2.49
N CYS A 50 -7.98 9.56 2.24
CA CYS A 50 -8.14 8.42 3.14
C CYS A 50 -6.79 7.73 3.39
N PHE A 51 -6.02 7.42 2.34
CA PHE A 51 -4.67 6.85 2.46
C PHE A 51 -3.72 7.73 3.29
N ASN A 52 -3.74 9.05 3.05
CA ASN A 52 -2.91 10.00 3.81
C ASN A 52 -3.31 10.07 5.30
N LEU A 53 -4.58 9.87 5.62
CA LEU A 53 -5.05 9.76 7.01
C LEU A 53 -4.55 8.47 7.67
N LEU A 54 -4.67 7.33 6.98
CA LEU A 54 -4.24 6.02 7.49
C LEU A 54 -2.73 5.99 7.73
N THR A 55 -1.94 6.60 6.86
CA THR A 55 -0.47 6.67 6.96
C THR A 55 0.03 7.85 7.79
N LYS A 56 -0.89 8.65 8.37
CA LYS A 56 -0.60 9.80 9.24
C LYS A 56 0.10 10.97 8.55
N PHE A 57 0.16 11.00 7.20
CA PHE A 57 0.56 12.20 6.46
C PHE A 57 -0.44 13.35 6.63
N LEU A 58 -1.71 13.01 6.92
CA LEU A 58 -2.74 13.96 7.33
C LEU A 58 -3.29 13.55 8.70
N LYS A 59 -3.62 14.56 9.51
CA LYS A 59 -4.35 14.36 10.77
C LYS A 59 -5.85 14.37 10.46
N PRO A 60 -6.66 13.43 11.00
CA PRO A 60 -8.10 13.48 10.90
C PRO A 60 -8.66 14.70 11.63
N SER A 61 -9.78 15.20 11.17
CA SER A 61 -10.57 16.25 11.85
C SER A 61 -11.51 15.66 12.88
N ALA A 62 -11.97 14.40 12.67
CA ALA A 62 -12.77 13.61 13.61
C ALA A 62 -12.64 12.12 13.30
N GLY A 63 -13.12 11.27 14.21
CA GLY A 63 -13.04 9.82 14.13
C GLY A 63 -11.70 9.26 14.61
N GLN A 64 -11.57 7.94 14.53
CA GLN A 64 -10.38 7.25 15.02
C GLN A 64 -9.90 6.18 14.04
N ILE A 65 -8.62 5.81 14.19
CA ILE A 65 -7.93 4.78 13.40
C ILE A 65 -7.37 3.77 14.38
N LEU A 66 -7.83 2.52 14.27
CA LEU A 66 -7.36 1.41 15.07
C LEU A 66 -6.50 0.49 14.22
N TYR A 67 -5.30 0.21 14.66
CA TYR A 67 -4.39 -0.75 14.04
C TYR A 67 -4.01 -1.83 15.04
N LYS A 68 -4.34 -3.10 14.75
CA LYS A 68 -4.14 -4.23 15.66
C LYS A 68 -4.84 -4.01 17.02
N GLY A 69 -6.01 -3.34 17.00
CA GLY A 69 -6.77 -2.98 18.20
C GLY A 69 -6.21 -1.78 18.97
N LYS A 70 -5.07 -1.22 18.56
CA LYS A 70 -4.48 -0.03 19.18
C LYS A 70 -4.93 1.23 18.44
N ASP A 71 -5.34 2.24 19.18
CA ASP A 71 -5.60 3.57 18.62
C ASP A 71 -4.27 4.22 18.18
N ILE A 72 -4.17 4.49 16.89
CA ILE A 72 -3.02 5.15 16.26
C ILE A 72 -3.36 6.57 15.79
N THR A 73 -4.55 7.10 16.13
CA THR A 73 -5.09 8.35 15.57
C THR A 73 -4.15 9.55 15.79
N ALA A 74 -3.48 9.63 16.93
CA ALA A 74 -2.57 10.73 17.26
C ALA A 74 -1.08 10.40 17.03
N MET A 75 -0.75 9.16 16.58
CA MET A 75 0.64 8.73 16.44
C MET A 75 1.35 9.42 15.26
N ALA A 76 2.67 9.55 15.37
CA ALA A 76 3.51 10.05 14.27
C ALA A 76 3.66 8.99 13.17
N PRO A 77 3.85 9.40 11.88
CA PRO A 77 4.02 8.46 10.76
C PRO A 77 5.12 7.42 10.98
N ALA A 78 6.25 7.83 11.54
CA ALA A 78 7.38 6.94 11.82
C ALA A 78 7.04 5.85 12.84
N ASP A 79 6.22 6.17 13.84
CA ASP A 79 5.80 5.21 14.87
C ASP A 79 4.80 4.21 14.31
N VAL A 80 3.88 4.67 13.46
CA VAL A 80 2.93 3.80 12.76
C VAL A 80 3.65 2.83 11.82
N ALA A 81 4.67 3.31 11.10
CA ALA A 81 5.51 2.45 10.25
C ALA A 81 6.25 1.39 11.09
N ARG A 82 6.74 1.73 12.29
CA ARG A 82 7.38 0.76 13.21
C ARG A 82 6.41 -0.30 13.75
N LEU A 83 5.10 -0.01 13.78
CA LEU A 83 4.08 -1.00 14.13
C LEU A 83 3.79 -1.98 12.98
N GLY A 84 4.40 -1.78 11.79
CA GLY A 84 4.24 -2.63 10.63
C GLY A 84 3.17 -2.17 9.62
N LEU A 85 2.64 -0.95 9.74
CA LEU A 85 1.78 -0.33 8.74
C LEU A 85 2.62 0.52 7.80
N VAL A 86 2.96 0.01 6.62
CA VAL A 86 3.90 0.65 5.69
C VAL A 86 3.20 0.99 4.37
N ARG A 87 3.44 2.19 3.87
CA ARG A 87 3.00 2.62 2.53
C ARG A 87 4.15 2.50 1.54
N SER A 88 3.90 1.86 0.39
CA SER A 88 4.76 2.01 -0.79
C SER A 88 4.47 3.38 -1.42
N PHE A 89 5.52 4.15 -1.72
CA PHE A 89 5.35 5.49 -2.27
C PHE A 89 5.07 5.44 -3.77
N GLN A 90 4.25 6.39 -4.24
CA GLN A 90 3.87 6.60 -5.64
C GLN A 90 5.05 7.11 -6.51
N ILE A 91 6.08 7.69 -5.89
CA ILE A 91 7.31 8.13 -6.52
C ILE A 91 8.39 7.11 -6.17
N SER A 92 9.06 6.59 -7.17
CA SER A 92 10.13 5.58 -7.06
C SER A 92 11.01 5.81 -5.83
N ALA A 93 10.71 5.06 -4.77
CA ALA A 93 11.47 5.11 -3.51
C ALA A 93 12.81 4.36 -3.64
N VAL A 94 13.24 4.14 -4.89
CA VAL A 94 14.50 3.47 -5.21
C VAL A 94 15.58 4.49 -5.55
N PHE A 95 16.80 4.21 -5.14
CA PHE A 95 17.99 4.97 -5.53
C PHE A 95 18.39 4.54 -6.95
N PRO A 96 18.27 5.42 -7.97
CA PRO A 96 18.37 5.01 -9.37
C PRO A 96 19.76 4.47 -9.75
N HIS A 97 20.81 4.98 -9.13
CA HIS A 97 22.20 4.59 -9.41
C HIS A 97 22.71 3.44 -8.54
N LEU A 98 21.92 2.98 -7.57
CA LEU A 98 22.24 1.78 -6.80
C LEU A 98 21.65 0.55 -7.51
N THR A 99 22.31 -0.59 -7.36
CA THR A 99 21.80 -1.88 -7.82
C THR A 99 20.52 -2.28 -7.05
N ALA A 100 19.77 -3.25 -7.55
CA ALA A 100 18.61 -3.79 -6.84
C ALA A 100 18.98 -4.28 -5.45
N LEU A 101 20.09 -5.01 -5.34
CA LEU A 101 20.61 -5.52 -4.07
C LEU A 101 20.92 -4.39 -3.08
N GLU A 102 21.60 -3.35 -3.56
CA GLU A 102 21.96 -2.19 -2.73
C GLU A 102 20.71 -1.42 -2.27
N ASN A 103 19.70 -1.26 -3.11
CA ASN A 103 18.42 -0.64 -2.74
C ASN A 103 17.74 -1.37 -1.58
N VAL A 104 17.64 -2.71 -1.67
CA VAL A 104 17.04 -3.53 -0.60
C VAL A 104 17.90 -3.49 0.67
N ARG A 105 19.24 -3.49 0.55
CA ARG A 105 20.14 -3.35 1.70
C ARG A 105 19.95 -2.03 2.44
N VAL A 106 19.78 -0.92 1.72
CA VAL A 106 19.49 0.40 2.33
C VAL A 106 18.20 0.35 3.14
N ALA A 107 17.16 -0.31 2.61
CA ALA A 107 15.90 -0.47 3.34
C ALA A 107 16.06 -1.32 4.62
N LEU A 108 16.82 -2.42 4.55
CA LEU A 108 17.13 -3.27 5.71
C LEU A 108 17.92 -2.55 6.79
N GLN A 109 18.86 -1.66 6.43
CA GLN A 109 19.60 -0.84 7.39
C GLN A 109 18.68 0.02 8.26
N ARG A 110 17.66 0.62 7.63
CA ARG A 110 16.70 1.49 8.33
C ARG A 110 15.95 0.74 9.43
N GLN A 111 15.56 -0.50 9.18
CA GLN A 111 14.88 -1.35 10.15
C GLN A 111 15.76 -1.64 11.38
N HIS A 112 17.07 -1.79 11.18
CA HIS A 112 18.02 -2.13 12.24
C HIS A 112 18.65 -0.92 12.95
N GLY A 113 18.11 0.31 12.75
CA GLY A 113 18.61 1.52 13.41
C GLY A 113 20.01 1.98 12.95
N ALA A 114 20.54 1.38 11.89
CA ALA A 114 21.88 1.64 11.36
C ALA A 114 21.91 2.78 10.31
N SER A 115 20.89 3.64 10.27
CA SER A 115 20.74 4.69 9.25
C SER A 115 21.85 5.73 9.22
N PHE A 116 22.68 5.80 10.26
CA PHE A 116 23.77 6.78 10.40
C PHE A 116 25.17 6.16 10.30
N ASP A 117 25.27 4.86 10.00
CA ASP A 117 26.55 4.15 9.90
C ASP A 117 27.26 4.37 8.54
N PHE A 118 27.22 5.60 8.00
CA PHE A 118 27.85 5.97 6.71
C PHE A 118 29.37 5.79 6.70
N TRP A 119 29.98 5.76 7.87
CA TRP A 119 31.44 5.63 8.07
C TRP A 119 31.90 4.19 8.24
N ARG A 120 30.97 3.22 8.35
CA ARG A 120 31.34 1.82 8.48
C ARG A 120 31.59 1.19 7.12
N SER A 121 32.62 0.35 7.04
CA SER A 121 33.05 -0.38 5.85
C SER A 121 31.88 -1.07 5.13
N LYS A 122 31.97 -1.22 3.79
CA LYS A 122 31.05 -2.00 2.96
C LYS A 122 30.76 -3.39 3.53
N THR A 123 31.71 -3.99 4.24
CA THR A 123 31.58 -5.30 4.91
C THR A 123 30.49 -5.34 5.98
N VAL A 124 30.15 -4.22 6.62
CA VAL A 124 29.04 -4.17 7.58
C VAL A 124 27.69 -4.34 6.87
N LEU A 125 27.60 -3.95 5.61
CA LEU A 125 26.42 -4.09 4.78
C LEU A 125 26.25 -5.52 4.24
N ASP A 126 27.35 -6.29 4.18
CA ASP A 126 27.33 -7.66 3.65
C ASP A 126 26.49 -8.61 4.52
N ARG A 127 26.33 -8.31 5.82
CA ARG A 127 25.40 -9.03 6.70
C ARG A 127 23.95 -9.02 6.20
N PHE A 128 23.57 -8.03 5.40
CA PHE A 128 22.22 -7.92 4.83
C PHE A 128 22.07 -8.61 3.48
N ASN A 129 23.17 -9.07 2.85
CA ASN A 129 23.14 -9.64 1.51
C ASN A 129 22.25 -10.88 1.43
N GLY A 130 22.29 -11.78 2.42
CA GLY A 130 21.43 -12.96 2.45
C GLY A 130 19.95 -12.58 2.41
N ARG A 131 19.52 -11.73 3.36
CA ARG A 131 18.11 -11.29 3.44
C ARG A 131 17.71 -10.46 2.23
N ALA A 132 18.59 -9.61 1.71
CA ALA A 132 18.30 -8.81 0.51
C ALA A 132 18.08 -9.71 -0.73
N ARG A 133 18.89 -10.77 -0.91
CA ARG A 133 18.72 -11.73 -2.00
C ARG A 133 17.45 -12.55 -1.87
N GLU A 134 17.04 -12.95 -0.65
CA GLU A 134 15.75 -13.60 -0.39
C GLU A 134 14.59 -12.69 -0.82
N LEU A 135 14.61 -11.41 -0.42
CA LEU A 135 13.57 -10.46 -0.79
C LEU A 135 13.52 -10.21 -2.30
N LEU A 136 14.67 -10.12 -2.97
CA LEU A 136 14.73 -10.03 -4.43
C LEU A 136 14.15 -11.30 -5.10
N ASN A 137 14.43 -12.47 -4.55
CA ASN A 137 13.84 -13.72 -5.03
C ASN A 137 12.32 -13.72 -4.85
N ASP A 138 11.83 -13.26 -3.69
CA ASP A 138 10.40 -13.17 -3.40
C ASP A 138 9.64 -12.29 -4.41
N VAL A 139 10.31 -11.29 -4.98
CA VAL A 139 9.70 -10.41 -6.00
C VAL A 139 10.11 -10.76 -7.44
N GLY A 140 10.87 -11.83 -7.66
CA GLY A 140 11.27 -12.30 -8.99
C GLY A 140 12.39 -11.47 -9.63
N LEU A 141 13.29 -10.88 -8.81
CA LEU A 141 14.40 -10.04 -9.26
C LEU A 141 15.79 -10.65 -9.00
N SER A 142 15.89 -11.96 -8.75
CA SER A 142 17.18 -12.63 -8.44
C SER A 142 18.25 -12.37 -9.50
N GLU A 143 17.90 -12.49 -10.78
CA GLU A 143 18.83 -12.29 -11.92
C GLU A 143 19.22 -10.82 -12.13
N PHE A 144 18.48 -9.88 -11.54
CA PHE A 144 18.67 -8.43 -11.64
C PHE A 144 19.31 -7.84 -10.37
N ALA A 145 19.80 -8.68 -9.44
CA ALA A 145 20.34 -8.21 -8.16
C ALA A 145 21.43 -7.15 -8.32
N ASP A 146 22.31 -7.34 -9.29
CA ASP A 146 23.45 -6.45 -9.55
C ASP A 146 23.18 -5.40 -10.65
N THR A 147 21.93 -5.31 -11.15
CA THR A 147 21.51 -4.32 -12.14
C THR A 147 21.16 -2.99 -11.46
N PRO A 148 21.70 -1.83 -11.91
CA PRO A 148 21.29 -0.52 -11.44
C PRO A 148 19.79 -0.28 -11.67
N ALA A 149 19.11 0.32 -10.69
CA ALA A 149 17.66 0.51 -10.78
C ALA A 149 17.26 1.41 -11.97
N VAL A 150 18.10 2.35 -12.39
CA VAL A 150 17.85 3.21 -13.56
C VAL A 150 17.71 2.42 -14.85
N GLU A 151 18.42 1.30 -15.00
CA GLU A 151 18.44 0.45 -16.19
C GLU A 151 17.26 -0.55 -16.23
N MET A 152 16.52 -0.68 -15.14
CA MET A 152 15.38 -1.60 -15.08
C MET A 152 14.17 -1.09 -15.84
N ALA A 153 13.43 -2.00 -16.49
CA ALA A 153 12.10 -1.74 -17.02
C ALA A 153 11.13 -1.36 -15.88
N TYR A 154 10.07 -0.64 -16.22
CA TYR A 154 9.15 -0.05 -15.23
C TYR A 154 8.54 -1.08 -14.27
N GLY A 155 8.04 -2.22 -14.78
CA GLY A 155 7.49 -3.29 -13.95
C GLY A 155 8.49 -3.88 -12.97
N ARG A 156 9.79 -3.99 -13.37
CA ARG A 156 10.87 -4.45 -12.46
C ARG A 156 11.19 -3.41 -11.39
N LYS A 157 11.14 -2.12 -11.73
CA LYS A 157 11.26 -1.04 -10.73
C LYS A 157 10.17 -1.14 -9.68
N ARG A 158 8.94 -1.43 -10.10
CA ARG A 158 7.82 -1.62 -9.17
C ARG A 158 8.00 -2.85 -8.28
N ALA A 159 8.49 -3.95 -8.84
CA ALA A 159 8.84 -5.13 -8.04
C ALA A 159 9.95 -4.80 -7.02
N LEU A 160 10.94 -3.99 -7.40
CA LEU A 160 12.00 -3.52 -6.50
C LEU A 160 11.44 -2.63 -5.37
N GLU A 161 10.50 -1.74 -5.66
CA GLU A 161 9.80 -0.94 -4.65
C GLU A 161 9.04 -1.81 -3.65
N ILE A 162 8.40 -2.88 -4.13
CA ILE A 162 7.76 -3.86 -3.24
C ILE A 162 8.82 -4.55 -2.39
N ALA A 163 9.97 -4.97 -2.95
CA ALA A 163 11.05 -5.59 -2.19
C ALA A 163 11.61 -4.67 -1.08
N THR A 164 11.82 -3.38 -1.38
CA THR A 164 12.26 -2.39 -0.38
C THR A 164 11.21 -2.15 0.70
N THR A 165 9.93 -2.24 0.36
CA THR A 165 8.82 -2.17 1.33
C THR A 165 8.80 -3.42 2.22
N LEU A 166 8.96 -4.61 1.64
CA LEU A 166 9.06 -5.88 2.38
C LEU A 166 10.28 -5.93 3.31
N ALA A 167 11.37 -5.23 2.95
CA ALA A 167 12.55 -5.10 3.80
C ALA A 167 12.29 -4.37 5.12
N LEU A 168 11.18 -3.64 5.24
CA LEU A 168 10.73 -2.99 6.47
C LEU A 168 9.91 -3.93 7.38
N ASP A 169 9.78 -5.20 7.00
CA ASP A 169 9.01 -6.24 7.70
C ASP A 169 7.57 -5.80 8.05
N PRO A 170 6.77 -5.38 7.04
CA PRO A 170 5.42 -4.91 7.28
C PRO A 170 4.49 -6.07 7.66
N GLU A 171 3.48 -5.82 8.51
CA GLU A 171 2.31 -6.70 8.63
C GLU A 171 1.21 -6.28 7.65
N MET A 172 1.16 -4.99 7.31
CA MET A 172 0.21 -4.43 6.38
C MET A 172 0.89 -3.43 5.45
N MET A 173 0.63 -3.58 4.15
CA MET A 173 1.13 -2.71 3.10
C MET A 173 -0.02 -1.87 2.52
N LEU A 174 0.23 -0.58 2.35
CA LEU A 174 -0.65 0.31 1.59
C LEU A 174 -0.02 0.56 0.23
N LEU A 175 -0.68 0.12 -0.84
CA LEU A 175 -0.22 0.27 -2.22
C LEU A 175 -1.07 1.34 -2.93
N ASP A 176 -0.44 2.42 -3.38
CA ASP A 176 -1.12 3.52 -4.05
C ASP A 176 -0.91 3.38 -5.56
N GLU A 177 -1.98 3.02 -6.27
CA GLU A 177 -2.02 2.79 -7.72
C GLU A 177 -0.84 1.94 -8.22
N PRO A 178 -0.66 0.70 -7.70
CA PRO A 178 0.52 -0.11 -7.98
C PRO A 178 0.70 -0.44 -9.46
N MET A 179 -0.34 -0.32 -10.29
CA MET A 179 -0.32 -0.63 -11.73
C MET A 179 -0.28 0.63 -12.62
N ALA A 180 -0.24 1.83 -12.03
CA ALA A 180 -0.29 3.07 -12.84
C ALA A 180 0.88 3.17 -13.82
N GLY A 181 0.58 3.51 -15.08
CA GLY A 181 1.59 3.73 -16.12
C GLY A 181 2.22 2.48 -16.72
N MET A 182 1.71 1.28 -16.41
CA MET A 182 2.22 0.01 -16.92
C MET A 182 1.51 -0.46 -18.18
N GLY A 183 2.24 -1.18 -19.06
CA GLY A 183 1.65 -1.98 -20.11
C GLY A 183 1.01 -3.27 -19.55
N HIS A 184 0.14 -3.89 -20.34
CA HIS A 184 -0.64 -5.07 -19.91
C HIS A 184 0.23 -6.22 -19.36
N GLU A 185 1.35 -6.52 -20.00
CA GLU A 185 2.26 -7.60 -19.58
C GLU A 185 2.88 -7.34 -18.19
N ASP A 186 3.25 -6.09 -17.90
CA ASP A 186 3.80 -5.70 -16.60
C ASP A 186 2.72 -5.68 -15.51
N ILE A 187 1.48 -5.29 -15.86
CA ILE A 187 0.32 -5.35 -14.96
C ILE A 187 0.11 -6.78 -14.47
N ASP A 188 0.10 -7.76 -15.36
CA ASP A 188 -0.11 -9.17 -15.00
C ASP A 188 0.99 -9.69 -14.08
N LYS A 189 2.26 -9.34 -14.35
CA LYS A 189 3.40 -9.72 -13.50
C LYS A 189 3.32 -9.12 -12.10
N VAL A 190 2.99 -7.84 -12.00
CA VAL A 190 2.86 -7.15 -10.70
C VAL A 190 1.62 -7.62 -9.96
N ALA A 191 0.51 -7.89 -10.66
CA ALA A 191 -0.68 -8.47 -10.07
C ALA A 191 -0.40 -9.86 -9.46
N ALA A 192 0.27 -10.73 -10.21
CA ALA A 192 0.69 -12.04 -9.72
C ALA A 192 1.62 -11.94 -8.50
N LEU A 193 2.55 -10.96 -8.50
CA LEU A 193 3.41 -10.68 -7.35
C LEU A 193 2.59 -10.27 -6.13
N ILE A 194 1.66 -9.31 -6.26
CA ILE A 194 0.80 -8.83 -5.17
C ILE A 194 -0.02 -9.99 -4.61
N LYS A 195 -0.61 -10.83 -5.48
CA LYS A 195 -1.37 -12.02 -5.05
C LYS A 195 -0.51 -13.01 -4.28
N ARG A 196 0.73 -13.23 -4.72
CA ARG A 196 1.67 -14.13 -4.03
C ARG A 196 2.04 -13.63 -2.64
N ILE A 197 2.38 -12.34 -2.50
CA ILE A 197 2.77 -11.78 -1.20
C ILE A 197 1.59 -11.63 -0.24
N SER A 198 0.35 -11.51 -0.72
CA SER A 198 -0.84 -11.41 0.14
C SER A 198 -1.09 -12.65 1.01
N ALA A 199 -0.47 -13.79 0.68
CA ALA A 199 -0.50 -14.97 1.54
C ALA A 199 0.18 -14.74 2.91
N LYS A 200 1.12 -13.79 2.99
CA LYS A 200 1.85 -13.46 4.21
C LYS A 200 1.52 -12.07 4.75
N TYR A 201 1.12 -11.15 3.89
CA TYR A 201 0.94 -9.74 4.22
C TYR A 201 -0.49 -9.29 3.97
N THR A 202 -1.00 -8.39 4.78
CA THR A 202 -2.27 -7.72 4.51
C THR A 202 -2.02 -6.56 3.55
N ILE A 203 -2.87 -6.41 2.54
CA ILE A 203 -2.70 -5.38 1.52
C ILE A 203 -3.97 -4.52 1.45
N LEU A 204 -3.81 -3.21 1.59
CA LEU A 204 -4.82 -2.22 1.22
C LEU A 204 -4.29 -1.48 0.00
N MET A 205 -5.02 -1.48 -1.11
CA MET A 205 -4.61 -0.78 -2.31
C MET A 205 -5.65 0.21 -2.80
N VAL A 206 -5.19 1.33 -3.35
CA VAL A 206 -6.01 2.20 -4.21
C VAL A 206 -5.74 1.78 -5.65
N GLU A 207 -6.79 1.54 -6.42
CA GLU A 207 -6.70 1.21 -7.84
C GLU A 207 -7.88 1.78 -8.61
N HIS A 208 -7.65 2.08 -9.87
CA HIS A 208 -8.67 2.52 -10.81
C HIS A 208 -8.89 1.51 -11.97
N ASN A 209 -8.00 0.54 -12.14
CA ASN A 209 -8.15 -0.54 -13.10
C ASN A 209 -9.08 -1.62 -12.53
N LEU A 210 -10.35 -1.59 -12.95
CA LEU A 210 -11.38 -2.51 -12.45
C LEU A 210 -11.07 -3.99 -12.74
N ASN A 211 -10.35 -4.31 -13.82
CA ASN A 211 -9.95 -5.69 -14.10
C ASN A 211 -8.92 -6.19 -13.07
N VAL A 212 -7.98 -5.35 -12.67
CA VAL A 212 -7.02 -5.66 -11.61
C VAL A 212 -7.75 -5.85 -10.28
N VAL A 213 -8.66 -4.93 -9.94
CA VAL A 213 -9.46 -4.99 -8.71
C VAL A 213 -10.29 -6.26 -8.66
N ALA A 214 -10.96 -6.62 -9.78
CA ALA A 214 -11.79 -7.82 -9.89
C ALA A 214 -11.00 -9.12 -9.63
N ASN A 215 -9.77 -9.19 -10.16
CA ASN A 215 -8.96 -10.40 -10.10
C ASN A 215 -8.16 -10.55 -8.80
N LEU A 216 -7.81 -9.44 -8.14
CA LEU A 216 -6.94 -9.46 -6.98
C LEU A 216 -7.67 -9.36 -5.65
N SER A 217 -8.75 -8.56 -5.58
CA SER A 217 -9.29 -8.11 -4.30
C SER A 217 -10.25 -9.12 -3.68
N ASP A 218 -10.03 -9.40 -2.40
CA ASP A 218 -10.95 -10.21 -1.58
C ASP A 218 -12.13 -9.35 -1.10
N THR A 219 -11.90 -8.04 -0.88
CA THR A 219 -12.92 -7.07 -0.48
C THR A 219 -12.65 -5.75 -1.20
N ILE A 220 -13.69 -5.07 -1.57
CA ILE A 220 -13.64 -3.78 -2.26
C ILE A 220 -14.53 -2.80 -1.49
N THR A 221 -13.98 -1.64 -1.14
CA THR A 221 -14.75 -0.49 -0.64
C THR A 221 -14.81 0.58 -1.74
N VAL A 222 -16.02 0.98 -2.11
CA VAL A 222 -16.26 2.05 -3.09
C VAL A 222 -16.49 3.36 -2.34
N LEU A 223 -15.62 4.34 -2.61
CA LEU A 223 -15.80 5.72 -2.13
C LEU A 223 -16.45 6.60 -3.18
N THR A 224 -17.33 7.47 -2.75
CA THR A 224 -17.86 8.58 -3.55
C THR A 224 -18.07 9.79 -2.66
N ARG A 225 -17.65 10.97 -3.12
CA ARG A 225 -17.82 12.24 -2.38
C ARG A 225 -17.39 12.14 -0.90
N GLY A 226 -16.29 11.44 -0.65
CA GLY A 226 -15.72 11.26 0.69
C GLY A 226 -16.42 10.26 1.58
N GLN A 227 -17.42 9.52 1.12
CA GLN A 227 -18.19 8.54 1.90
C GLN A 227 -18.08 7.13 1.29
N VAL A 228 -18.27 6.12 2.12
CA VAL A 228 -18.44 4.73 1.63
C VAL A 228 -19.81 4.61 0.97
N LEU A 229 -19.80 4.30 -0.31
CA LEU A 229 -21.01 4.03 -1.10
C LEU A 229 -21.46 2.58 -0.94
N ALA A 230 -20.50 1.66 -1.06
CA ALA A 230 -20.75 0.23 -0.97
C ALA A 230 -19.46 -0.51 -0.57
N GLU A 231 -19.59 -1.70 0.01
CA GLU A 231 -18.49 -2.60 0.33
C GLU A 231 -18.91 -4.04 0.05
N GLY A 232 -18.04 -4.85 -0.55
CA GLY A 232 -18.31 -6.24 -0.88
C GLY A 232 -17.26 -6.85 -1.80
N ASN A 233 -17.58 -7.98 -2.41
CA ASN A 233 -16.78 -8.57 -3.47
C ASN A 233 -17.13 -7.95 -4.84
N TYR A 234 -16.29 -8.19 -5.85
CA TYR A 234 -16.49 -7.62 -7.18
C TYR A 234 -17.81 -8.08 -7.83
N ALA A 235 -18.20 -9.34 -7.65
CA ALA A 235 -19.41 -9.90 -8.27
C ALA A 235 -20.70 -9.22 -7.78
N ASP A 236 -20.73 -8.82 -6.52
CA ASP A 236 -21.86 -8.10 -5.94
C ASP A 236 -21.84 -6.62 -6.33
N LEU A 237 -20.68 -5.96 -6.21
CA LEU A 237 -20.54 -4.53 -6.50
C LEU A 237 -20.71 -4.19 -7.97
N SER A 238 -20.34 -5.08 -8.88
CA SER A 238 -20.53 -4.89 -10.33
C SER A 238 -22.01 -4.88 -10.76
N LYS A 239 -22.92 -5.33 -9.90
CA LYS A 239 -24.37 -5.33 -10.12
C LYS A 239 -25.07 -4.19 -9.41
N ASP A 240 -24.40 -3.49 -8.48
CA ASP A 240 -24.98 -2.39 -7.72
C ASP A 240 -25.12 -1.16 -8.63
N GLU A 241 -26.36 -0.74 -8.90
CA GLU A 241 -26.67 0.40 -9.77
C GLU A 241 -26.05 1.72 -9.24
N ARG A 242 -25.98 1.90 -7.92
CA ARG A 242 -25.36 3.08 -7.31
C ARG A 242 -23.87 3.15 -7.63
N VAL A 243 -23.19 1.97 -7.67
CA VAL A 243 -21.76 1.88 -8.04
C VAL A 243 -21.58 2.19 -9.52
N LYS A 244 -22.44 1.66 -10.40
CA LYS A 244 -22.40 1.96 -11.83
C LYS A 244 -22.62 3.45 -12.10
N GLU A 245 -23.63 4.05 -11.49
CA GLU A 245 -23.92 5.49 -11.63
C GLU A 245 -22.75 6.36 -11.13
N ALA A 246 -22.10 6.00 -10.02
CA ALA A 246 -20.96 6.74 -9.49
C ALA A 246 -19.78 6.78 -10.47
N TYR A 247 -19.59 5.74 -11.28
CA TYR A 247 -18.55 5.70 -12.31
C TYR A 247 -18.96 6.33 -13.62
N LEU A 248 -20.24 6.18 -14.05
CA LEU A 248 -20.78 6.78 -15.28
C LEU A 248 -20.96 8.28 -15.14
N GLY A 249 -21.43 8.76 -13.96
CA GLY A 249 -21.60 10.19 -13.69
C GLY A 249 -20.32 11.00 -13.59
N ALA A 250 -19.15 10.33 -13.39
CA ALA A 250 -17.86 10.99 -13.32
C ALA A 250 -17.24 11.29 -14.70
N GLY A 251 -17.83 10.79 -15.80
CA GLY A 251 -17.34 10.96 -17.18
C GLY A 251 -17.86 12.23 -17.89
N HIS A 252 -18.66 13.06 -17.25
CA HIS A 252 -19.31 14.22 -17.86
C HIS A 252 -19.03 15.53 -17.09
N GLY A 253 -17.83 15.69 -16.54
CA GLY A 253 -17.39 16.91 -15.88
C GLY A 253 -16.01 17.34 -16.33
#